data_64cf4b72c2187dcdeb5dc23958cb8f1c
#
_entry.id   64cf4b72c2187dcdeb5dc23958cb8f1c
#
_cell.length_a   1.000
_cell.length_b   1.000
_cell.length_c   1.000
_cell.angle_alpha   90.00
_cell.angle_beta   90.00
_cell.angle_gamma   90.00
#
_symmetry.space_group_name_H-M   'P 1'
#
loop_
_entity.id
_entity.type
_entity.pdbx_description
1 polymer ?
#
loop_
_entity_poly.entity_id
_entity_poly.type
_entity_poly.pdbx_seq_one_letter_code
_entity_poly.pdbx_strand_id
1 'polypeptide(L)'
;MKVTLLLACALTMLSALSASAQGRGSGPPRPAAPAPRWPDGTINLGAPLGATGLWEGAEPLATNPKNYESVGGRPRPGLIDLKEIPLQPWAQALLDARHARYLADEPYTRCKPSPAARSFGTAYGIELMNIPGTDRIYLFQTGGAHSYRVIYTDGRTHPATIEPSSFGHSIGWWEGDTLIIDTIGIDESAWLERWAMPHTNRLHTIERVTRLDLNTLKYELTVDDPGAYTAQWTSGYTLRWTPNLETFEYVCQENNYGPQMMVGVEGGETRTSPVVP
;
A
#
# COMPACT_ATOMS: atom_id res chain seq x y z
N MET A 1 -40.51 -68.08 -34.25
CA MET A 1 -39.12 -67.58 -34.21
C MET A 1 -39.15 -66.21 -33.58
N LYS A 2 -38.82 -66.09 -32.31
CA LYS A 2 -38.72 -64.79 -31.54
C LYS A 2 -37.27 -64.53 -31.26
N VAL A 3 -36.72 -63.44 -31.84
CA VAL A 3 -35.38 -63.02 -31.62
C VAL A 3 -35.46 -61.99 -30.50
N THR A 4 -34.88 -62.32 -29.35
CA THR A 4 -34.78 -61.44 -28.19
C THR A 4 -33.48 -60.62 -28.28
N LEU A 5 -33.57 -59.33 -28.43
CA LEU A 5 -32.45 -58.43 -28.47
C LEU A 5 -32.09 -58.06 -27.03
N LEU A 6 -30.95 -58.47 -26.53
CA LEU A 6 -30.37 -58.04 -25.23
C LEU A 6 -29.64 -56.70 -25.39
N LEU A 7 -30.16 -55.68 -24.76
CA LEU A 7 -29.53 -54.37 -24.66
C LEU A 7 -28.59 -54.37 -23.45
N ALA A 8 -27.29 -54.39 -23.69
CA ALA A 8 -26.28 -54.22 -22.64
C ALA A 8 -26.07 -52.75 -22.36
N CYS A 9 -26.57 -52.26 -21.21
CA CYS A 9 -26.22 -50.95 -20.67
C CYS A 9 -24.81 -50.99 -20.08
N ALA A 10 -23.87 -50.39 -20.77
CA ALA A 10 -22.55 -50.10 -20.20
C ALA A 10 -22.65 -48.85 -19.28
N LEU A 11 -22.61 -49.11 -17.97
CA LEU A 11 -22.48 -48.09 -16.95
C LEU A 11 -21.01 -47.62 -16.93
N THR A 12 -20.69 -46.53 -17.57
CA THR A 12 -19.41 -45.83 -17.39
C THR A 12 -19.42 -45.11 -16.05
N MET A 13 -18.73 -45.67 -15.08
CA MET A 13 -18.42 -44.96 -13.83
C MET A 13 -17.46 -43.81 -14.13
N LEU A 14 -17.98 -42.59 -14.04
CA LEU A 14 -17.16 -41.38 -13.98
C LEU A 14 -16.51 -41.34 -12.60
N SER A 15 -15.26 -41.77 -12.49
CA SER A 15 -14.43 -41.55 -11.32
C SER A 15 -14.12 -40.07 -11.23
N ALA A 16 -14.82 -39.37 -10.36
CA ALA A 16 -14.47 -38.04 -9.94
C ALA A 16 -13.08 -38.09 -9.27
N LEU A 17 -12.06 -37.62 -9.96
CA LEU A 17 -10.78 -37.32 -9.34
C LEU A 17 -11.01 -36.17 -8.36
N SER A 18 -11.13 -36.52 -7.09
CA SER A 18 -11.00 -35.58 -5.99
C SER A 18 -9.59 -34.99 -6.05
N ALA A 19 -9.47 -33.78 -6.55
CA ALA A 19 -8.24 -33.00 -6.40
C ALA A 19 -8.03 -32.80 -4.90
N SER A 20 -7.22 -33.65 -4.31
CA SER A 20 -6.71 -33.50 -2.96
C SER A 20 -5.96 -32.17 -2.94
N ALA A 21 -6.49 -31.19 -2.23
CA ALA A 21 -5.74 -30.00 -1.83
C ALA A 21 -4.51 -30.53 -1.06
N GLN A 22 -3.38 -30.59 -1.75
CA GLN A 22 -2.11 -30.96 -1.15
C GLN A 22 -1.84 -29.93 -0.06
N GLY A 23 -1.96 -30.37 1.20
CA GLY A 23 -1.57 -29.61 2.35
C GLY A 23 -0.16 -29.07 2.12
N ARG A 24 0.00 -27.76 2.28
CA ARG A 24 1.31 -27.10 2.23
C ARG A 24 2.22 -27.84 3.20
N GLY A 25 3.20 -28.55 2.64
CA GLY A 25 4.15 -29.34 3.40
C GLY A 25 4.84 -28.48 4.46
N SER A 26 4.82 -28.98 5.67
CA SER A 26 5.51 -28.43 6.84
C SER A 26 7.02 -28.73 6.81
N GLY A 27 7.65 -28.53 5.65
CA GLY A 27 9.11 -28.50 5.57
C GLY A 27 9.65 -27.17 6.09
N PRO A 28 10.90 -27.11 6.59
CA PRO A 28 11.51 -25.84 6.95
C PRO A 28 11.43 -24.89 5.75
N PRO A 29 11.15 -23.60 5.98
CA PRO A 29 11.05 -22.64 4.89
C PRO A 29 12.36 -22.68 4.08
N ARG A 30 12.24 -22.84 2.76
CA ARG A 30 13.42 -22.77 1.89
C ARG A 30 14.05 -21.40 2.07
N PRO A 31 15.38 -21.29 2.14
CA PRO A 31 16.06 -20.02 2.13
C PRO A 31 15.54 -19.20 0.94
N ALA A 32 15.13 -17.96 1.21
CA ALA A 32 14.72 -17.07 0.15
C ALA A 32 15.90 -16.83 -0.81
N ALA A 33 15.62 -16.74 -2.10
CA ALA A 33 16.66 -16.36 -3.06
C ALA A 33 17.16 -14.95 -2.73
N PRO A 34 18.46 -14.66 -2.93
CA PRO A 34 19.02 -13.35 -2.61
C PRO A 34 18.33 -12.25 -3.40
N ALA A 35 18.37 -11.04 -2.87
CA ALA A 35 17.84 -9.87 -3.54
C ALA A 35 18.57 -9.66 -4.89
N PRO A 36 17.85 -9.42 -5.98
CA PRO A 36 18.44 -9.20 -7.29
C PRO A 36 19.26 -7.91 -7.31
N ARG A 37 20.30 -7.91 -8.14
CA ARG A 37 21.16 -6.75 -8.33
C ARG A 37 21.26 -6.39 -9.81
N TRP A 38 21.50 -5.13 -10.06
CA TRP A 38 21.89 -4.64 -11.36
C TRP A 38 23.34 -5.07 -11.70
N PRO A 39 23.76 -5.01 -12.99
CA PRO A 39 25.12 -5.40 -13.37
C PRO A 39 26.23 -4.60 -12.67
N ASP A 40 25.94 -3.38 -12.23
CA ASP A 40 26.87 -2.52 -11.46
C ASP A 40 26.96 -2.90 -9.97
N GLY A 41 26.20 -3.92 -9.53
CA GLY A 41 26.16 -4.40 -8.16
C GLY A 41 25.14 -3.70 -7.26
N THR A 42 24.48 -2.63 -7.72
CA THR A 42 23.44 -1.95 -6.95
C THR A 42 22.21 -2.85 -6.80
N ILE A 43 21.47 -2.66 -5.68
CA ILE A 43 20.27 -3.45 -5.42
C ILE A 43 19.18 -3.09 -6.46
N ASN A 44 18.53 -4.09 -7.01
CA ASN A 44 17.34 -3.89 -7.84
C ASN A 44 16.10 -3.96 -6.97
N LEU A 45 15.38 -2.85 -6.79
CA LEU A 45 14.14 -2.78 -6.02
C LEU A 45 12.92 -3.26 -6.82
N GLY A 46 13.02 -3.33 -8.14
CA GLY A 46 11.94 -3.72 -9.04
C GLY A 46 11.98 -5.18 -9.49
N ALA A 47 11.38 -5.45 -10.63
CA ALA A 47 11.42 -6.76 -11.25
C ALA A 47 12.86 -7.16 -11.62
N PRO A 48 13.26 -8.43 -11.41
CA PRO A 48 14.47 -8.96 -12.01
C PRO A 48 14.44 -8.79 -13.53
N LEU A 49 15.61 -8.66 -14.15
CA LEU A 49 15.71 -8.53 -15.60
C LEU A 49 15.01 -9.71 -16.31
N GLY A 50 14.12 -9.39 -17.25
CA GLY A 50 13.35 -10.38 -18.00
C GLY A 50 12.16 -10.98 -17.24
N ALA A 51 11.84 -10.46 -16.05
CA ALA A 51 10.67 -10.86 -15.26
C ALA A 51 9.70 -9.69 -15.10
N THR A 52 8.46 -10.02 -14.74
CA THR A 52 7.43 -9.06 -14.29
C THR A 52 7.01 -9.39 -12.86
N GLY A 53 6.42 -8.45 -12.17
CA GLY A 53 5.87 -8.63 -10.84
C GLY A 53 5.65 -7.30 -10.12
N LEU A 54 4.90 -7.37 -9.04
CA LEU A 54 4.56 -6.22 -8.20
C LEU A 54 4.90 -6.49 -6.74
N TRP A 55 5.17 -5.43 -6.00
CA TRP A 55 5.19 -5.46 -4.55
C TRP A 55 3.78 -5.28 -4.03
N GLU A 56 3.31 -6.25 -3.26
CA GLU A 56 1.99 -6.21 -2.64
C GLU A 56 2.09 -6.18 -1.12
N GLY A 57 1.17 -5.48 -0.49
CA GLY A 57 1.11 -5.29 0.94
C GLY A 57 0.35 -4.01 1.26
N ALA A 58 -0.96 -3.98 0.94
CA ALA A 58 -1.82 -2.84 1.23
C ALA A 58 -2.03 -2.68 2.73
N GLU A 59 -0.97 -2.31 3.45
CA GLU A 59 -0.99 -2.16 4.90
C GLU A 59 -1.23 -0.71 5.30
N PRO A 60 -2.04 -0.50 6.35
CA PRO A 60 -2.04 0.79 7.03
C PRO A 60 -0.71 0.99 7.76
N LEU A 61 -0.32 2.23 8.00
CA LEU A 61 0.87 2.55 8.80
C LEU A 61 0.65 2.30 10.30
N ALA A 62 -0.60 2.22 10.74
CA ALA A 62 -0.92 1.94 12.12
C ALA A 62 -1.91 0.77 12.25
N THR A 63 -1.81 0.04 13.34
CA THR A 63 -2.75 -1.00 13.67
C THR A 63 -3.89 -0.44 14.52
N ASN A 64 -5.13 -0.79 14.19
CA ASN A 64 -6.26 -0.55 15.09
C ASN A 64 -6.61 -1.86 15.79
N PRO A 65 -6.39 -1.99 17.12
CA PRO A 65 -6.65 -3.22 17.86
C PRO A 65 -8.07 -3.75 17.69
N LYS A 66 -9.07 -2.87 17.60
CA LYS A 66 -10.46 -3.26 17.38
C LYS A 66 -10.68 -4.06 16.10
N ASN A 67 -9.87 -3.80 15.07
CA ASN A 67 -9.98 -4.52 13.79
C ASN A 67 -9.36 -5.91 13.84
N TYR A 68 -8.36 -6.13 14.71
CA TYR A 68 -7.78 -7.46 14.89
C TYR A 68 -8.70 -8.38 15.69
N GLU A 69 -9.32 -7.85 16.72
CA GLU A 69 -10.26 -8.62 17.55
C GLU A 69 -11.45 -9.11 16.72
N SER A 70 -11.95 -8.27 15.79
CA SER A 70 -13.10 -8.61 14.96
C SER A 70 -12.83 -9.66 13.89
N VAL A 71 -11.58 -9.80 13.42
CA VAL A 71 -11.20 -10.73 12.34
C VAL A 71 -10.27 -11.86 12.80
N GLY A 72 -10.00 -11.98 14.11
CA GLY A 72 -9.09 -12.98 14.66
C GLY A 72 -7.63 -12.81 14.23
N GLY A 73 -7.27 -11.63 13.75
CA GLY A 73 -5.94 -11.30 13.28
C GLY A 73 -4.94 -11.06 14.41
N ARG A 74 -3.66 -11.12 14.08
CA ARG A 74 -2.56 -10.78 14.99
C ARG A 74 -1.97 -9.42 14.56
N PRO A 75 -1.46 -8.63 15.52
CA PRO A 75 -0.66 -7.45 15.19
C PRO A 75 0.47 -7.86 14.24
N ARG A 76 0.68 -7.07 13.19
CA ARG A 76 1.78 -7.32 12.26
C ARG A 76 3.06 -6.70 12.80
N PRO A 77 4.18 -7.41 12.75
CA PRO A 77 5.45 -6.88 13.23
C PRO A 77 5.82 -5.57 12.53
N GLY A 78 6.26 -4.59 13.28
CA GLY A 78 6.75 -3.31 12.78
C GLY A 78 5.72 -2.19 12.73
N LEU A 79 4.41 -2.49 12.74
CA LEU A 79 3.37 -1.45 12.77
C LEU A 79 3.22 -0.88 14.19
N ILE A 80 3.07 0.43 14.27
CA ILE A 80 2.71 1.12 15.52
C ILE A 80 1.23 0.89 15.86
N ASP A 81 0.89 0.80 17.14
CA ASP A 81 -0.52 0.86 17.55
C ASP A 81 -1.04 2.29 17.39
N LEU A 82 -2.22 2.43 16.83
CA LEU A 82 -2.87 3.74 16.64
C LEU A 82 -2.98 4.54 17.95
N LYS A 83 -3.09 3.86 19.09
CA LYS A 83 -3.14 4.50 20.42
C LYS A 83 -1.78 5.04 20.89
N GLU A 84 -0.69 4.56 20.31
CA GLU A 84 0.67 4.96 20.70
C GLU A 84 1.15 6.14 19.85
N ILE A 85 0.40 6.54 18.83
CA ILE A 85 0.75 7.68 18.00
C ILE A 85 0.56 8.97 18.82
N PRO A 86 1.59 9.81 18.96
CA PRO A 86 1.58 10.95 19.85
C PRO A 86 0.87 12.16 19.24
N LEU A 87 -0.44 12.04 18.96
CA LEU A 87 -1.23 13.09 18.33
C LEU A 87 -1.37 14.35 19.21
N GLN A 88 -1.35 15.53 18.59
CA GLN A 88 -1.81 16.76 19.21
C GLN A 88 -3.33 16.67 19.49
N PRO A 89 -3.86 17.39 20.51
CA PRO A 89 -5.29 17.29 20.85
C PRO A 89 -6.25 17.57 19.68
N TRP A 90 -5.95 18.56 18.85
CA TRP A 90 -6.77 18.85 17.66
C TRP A 90 -6.71 17.74 16.62
N ALA A 91 -5.53 17.15 16.42
CA ALA A 91 -5.32 16.06 15.48
C ALA A 91 -6.04 14.79 15.93
N GLN A 92 -6.04 14.49 17.23
CA GLN A 92 -6.84 13.42 17.80
C GLN A 92 -8.34 13.67 17.59
N ALA A 93 -8.83 14.87 17.86
CA ALA A 93 -10.23 15.20 17.66
C ALA A 93 -10.66 15.08 16.20
N LEU A 94 -9.81 15.47 15.25
CA LEU A 94 -10.07 15.31 13.82
C LEU A 94 -10.06 13.84 13.42
N LEU A 95 -9.12 13.03 13.92
CA LEU A 95 -9.07 11.60 13.69
C LEU A 95 -10.35 10.91 14.17
N ASP A 96 -10.80 11.24 15.38
CA ASP A 96 -12.03 10.69 15.96
C ASP A 96 -13.27 11.09 15.14
N ALA A 97 -13.34 12.33 14.68
CA ALA A 97 -14.43 12.81 13.82
C ALA A 97 -14.47 12.08 12.46
N ARG A 98 -13.31 11.85 11.84
CA ARG A 98 -13.19 11.06 10.60
C ARG A 98 -13.63 9.62 10.81
N HIS A 99 -13.25 8.99 11.93
CA HIS A 99 -13.65 7.63 12.27
C HIS A 99 -15.15 7.53 12.60
N ALA A 100 -15.73 8.51 13.29
CA ALA A 100 -17.17 8.56 13.58
C ALA A 100 -18.02 8.62 12.30
N ARG A 101 -17.45 9.13 11.21
CA ARG A 101 -18.08 9.14 9.88
C ARG A 101 -17.67 7.97 8.99
N TYR A 102 -17.14 6.90 9.57
CA TYR A 102 -16.72 5.70 8.84
C TYR A 102 -15.75 5.98 7.69
N LEU A 103 -14.90 6.98 7.83
CA LEU A 103 -13.92 7.40 6.81
C LEU A 103 -14.57 7.79 5.46
N ALA A 104 -15.83 8.26 5.47
CA ALA A 104 -16.57 8.58 4.26
C ALA A 104 -15.93 9.68 3.39
N ASP A 105 -15.09 10.50 4.00
CA ASP A 105 -14.39 11.60 3.32
C ASP A 105 -12.97 11.21 2.85
N GLU A 106 -12.66 9.92 2.81
CA GLU A 106 -11.33 9.46 2.40
C GLU A 106 -10.98 9.94 0.97
N PRO A 107 -9.89 10.69 0.80
CA PRO A 107 -9.52 11.25 -0.52
C PRO A 107 -9.26 10.19 -1.59
N TYR A 108 -8.72 9.03 -1.22
CA TYR A 108 -8.47 7.95 -2.16
C TYR A 108 -9.73 7.43 -2.84
N THR A 109 -10.86 7.36 -2.12
CA THR A 109 -12.15 6.95 -2.70
C THR A 109 -12.72 7.97 -3.68
N ARG A 110 -12.12 9.16 -3.76
CA ARG A 110 -12.43 10.26 -4.66
C ARG A 110 -11.32 10.50 -5.67
N CYS A 111 -10.59 9.45 -6.01
CA CYS A 111 -9.52 9.45 -7.00
C CYS A 111 -8.34 10.37 -6.69
N LYS A 112 -8.14 10.76 -5.45
CA LYS A 112 -6.89 11.38 -5.05
C LYS A 112 -5.81 10.30 -4.91
N PRO A 113 -4.56 10.58 -5.30
CA PRO A 113 -3.50 9.60 -5.19
C PRO A 113 -3.19 9.28 -3.72
N SER A 114 -2.66 8.08 -3.46
CA SER A 114 -2.05 7.79 -2.16
C SER A 114 -0.82 8.67 -1.97
N PRO A 115 -0.76 9.49 -0.91
CA PRO A 115 0.36 10.41 -0.70
C PRO A 115 1.67 9.67 -0.46
N ALA A 116 2.79 10.40 -0.45
CA ALA A 116 4.15 9.86 -0.46
C ALA A 116 4.36 8.64 0.45
N ALA A 117 4.16 8.79 1.76
CA ALA A 117 4.36 7.69 2.71
C ALA A 117 3.36 6.54 2.53
N ARG A 118 2.13 6.85 2.16
CA ARG A 118 1.08 5.85 1.91
C ARG A 118 1.28 5.11 0.59
N SER A 119 2.10 5.63 -0.33
CA SER A 119 2.25 5.03 -1.65
C SER A 119 2.73 3.58 -1.62
N PHE A 120 3.56 3.20 -0.64
CA PHE A 120 4.00 1.82 -0.46
C PHE A 120 2.88 0.88 0.00
N GLY A 121 1.86 1.38 0.68
CA GLY A 121 0.71 0.61 1.17
C GLY A 121 -0.54 0.74 0.31
N THR A 122 -0.44 1.21 -0.93
CA THR A 122 -1.59 1.37 -1.82
C THR A 122 -2.16 0.03 -2.27
N ALA A 123 -3.46 0.02 -2.65
CA ALA A 123 -4.12 -1.18 -3.14
C ALA A 123 -3.55 -1.63 -4.50
N TYR A 124 -3.65 -2.93 -4.78
CA TYR A 124 -3.25 -3.59 -6.03
C TYR A 124 -1.75 -3.59 -6.34
N GLY A 125 -0.93 -3.22 -5.36
CA GLY A 125 0.51 -3.27 -5.49
C GLY A 125 1.15 -2.05 -6.15
N ILE A 126 2.47 -2.07 -6.09
CA ILE A 126 3.33 -1.03 -6.65
C ILE A 126 4.46 -1.66 -7.46
N GLU A 127 4.94 -0.89 -8.42
CA GLU A 127 6.19 -1.18 -9.11
C GLU A 127 7.25 -0.13 -8.76
N LEU A 128 8.44 -0.60 -8.39
CA LEU A 128 9.61 0.26 -8.17
C LEU A 128 10.54 0.14 -9.37
N MET A 129 10.94 1.26 -9.90
CA MET A 129 11.88 1.32 -11.03
C MET A 129 13.08 2.18 -10.64
N ASN A 130 14.18 1.51 -10.26
CA ASN A 130 15.46 2.12 -9.93
C ASN A 130 16.53 1.71 -10.94
N ILE A 131 16.46 2.28 -12.14
CA ILE A 131 17.41 1.97 -13.23
C ILE A 131 18.72 2.73 -12.98
N PRO A 132 19.88 2.05 -12.95
CA PRO A 132 21.18 2.70 -12.80
C PRO A 132 21.41 3.80 -13.84
N GLY A 133 22.00 4.92 -13.39
CA GLY A 133 22.33 6.06 -14.26
C GLY A 133 21.15 6.97 -14.61
N THR A 134 19.96 6.75 -14.05
CA THR A 134 18.82 7.65 -14.27
C THR A 134 18.69 8.76 -13.22
N ASP A 135 19.45 8.69 -12.14
CA ASP A 135 19.46 9.67 -11.03
C ASP A 135 18.08 9.92 -10.41
N ARG A 136 17.18 8.96 -10.58
CA ARG A 136 15.83 8.99 -10.00
C ARG A 136 15.22 7.60 -9.94
N ILE A 137 14.34 7.43 -8.97
CA ILE A 137 13.56 6.21 -8.77
C ILE A 137 12.10 6.57 -8.96
N TYR A 138 11.37 5.72 -9.70
CA TYR A 138 9.94 5.84 -9.87
C TYR A 138 9.22 4.78 -9.05
N LEU A 139 8.18 5.18 -8.35
CA LEU A 139 7.21 4.32 -7.73
C LEU A 139 5.88 4.49 -8.44
N PHE A 140 5.47 3.47 -9.17
CA PHE A 140 4.17 3.42 -9.84
C PHE A 140 3.14 2.77 -8.95
N GLN A 141 1.96 3.39 -8.83
CA GLN A 141 0.82 2.86 -8.10
C GLN A 141 -0.16 2.22 -9.08
N THR A 142 -0.50 0.95 -8.89
CA THR A 142 -1.48 0.27 -9.76
C THR A 142 -2.89 0.78 -9.49
N GLY A 143 -3.24 0.98 -8.23
CA GLY A 143 -4.57 1.46 -7.85
C GLY A 143 -4.66 2.98 -7.66
N GLY A 144 -5.90 3.46 -7.55
CA GLY A 144 -6.18 4.86 -7.31
C GLY A 144 -6.15 5.73 -8.57
N ALA A 145 -5.45 6.84 -8.52
CA ALA A 145 -5.43 7.82 -9.61
C ALA A 145 -4.35 7.55 -10.67
N HIS A 146 -3.88 6.32 -10.83
CA HIS A 146 -2.79 5.95 -11.77
C HIS A 146 -1.62 6.91 -11.70
N SER A 147 -1.13 7.15 -10.53
CA SER A 147 -0.09 8.12 -10.30
C SER A 147 1.26 7.46 -10.03
N TYR A 148 2.28 8.25 -10.13
CA TYR A 148 3.63 7.83 -9.83
C TYR A 148 4.31 8.88 -8.95
N ARG A 149 5.22 8.42 -8.13
CA ARG A 149 6.08 9.24 -7.30
C ARG A 149 7.48 9.22 -7.87
N VAL A 150 8.12 10.37 -7.91
CA VAL A 150 9.54 10.50 -8.31
C VAL A 150 10.38 10.75 -7.06
N ILE A 151 11.45 9.98 -6.91
CA ILE A 151 12.45 10.15 -5.87
C ILE A 151 13.76 10.51 -6.57
N TYR A 152 14.29 11.69 -6.31
CA TYR A 152 15.50 12.18 -6.95
C TYR A 152 16.74 11.70 -6.20
N THR A 153 17.66 11.05 -6.91
CA THR A 153 18.88 10.45 -6.34
C THR A 153 20.17 11.08 -6.88
N ASP A 154 20.07 12.26 -7.46
CA ASP A 154 21.17 13.02 -8.05
C ASP A 154 21.96 13.89 -7.06
N GLY A 155 21.70 13.73 -5.76
CA GLY A 155 22.39 14.47 -4.69
C GLY A 155 21.87 15.90 -4.47
N ARG A 156 20.72 16.25 -5.09
CA ARG A 156 20.08 17.55 -4.86
C ARG A 156 19.58 17.68 -3.43
N THR A 157 19.35 18.92 -3.01
CA THR A 157 18.60 19.26 -1.79
C THR A 157 17.15 19.60 -2.16
N HIS A 158 16.29 19.67 -1.15
CA HIS A 158 14.96 20.21 -1.35
C HIS A 158 15.00 21.67 -1.83
N PRO A 159 14.09 22.09 -2.72
CA PRO A 159 13.93 23.51 -3.06
C PRO A 159 13.57 24.34 -1.83
N ALA A 160 14.03 25.58 -1.80
CA ALA A 160 13.71 26.50 -0.72
C ALA A 160 12.20 26.83 -0.63
N THR A 161 11.49 26.70 -1.75
CA THR A 161 10.04 26.86 -1.82
C THR A 161 9.47 25.67 -2.57
N ILE A 162 8.48 25.03 -1.96
CA ILE A 162 7.78 23.87 -2.53
C ILE A 162 6.29 24.19 -2.55
N GLU A 163 5.69 24.01 -3.73
CA GLU A 163 4.24 23.99 -3.84
C GLU A 163 3.74 22.65 -3.31
N PRO A 164 2.87 22.62 -2.27
CA PRO A 164 2.39 21.36 -1.71
C PRO A 164 1.67 20.50 -2.74
N SER A 165 1.90 19.19 -2.67
CA SER A 165 1.23 18.21 -3.53
C SER A 165 1.02 16.89 -2.78
N SER A 166 0.23 15.98 -3.34
CA SER A 166 0.02 14.65 -2.72
C SER A 166 1.32 13.87 -2.51
N PHE A 167 2.32 14.05 -3.37
CA PHE A 167 3.59 13.34 -3.24
C PHE A 167 4.69 14.18 -2.60
N GLY A 168 4.50 15.49 -2.46
CA GLY A 168 5.55 16.38 -2.00
C GLY A 168 6.77 16.39 -2.94
N HIS A 169 7.91 16.73 -2.38
CA HIS A 169 9.20 16.62 -3.05
C HIS A 169 10.07 15.60 -2.33
N SER A 170 10.47 14.53 -3.03
CA SER A 170 11.24 13.42 -2.48
C SER A 170 12.66 13.43 -3.03
N ILE A 171 13.66 13.42 -2.14
CA ILE A 171 15.05 13.14 -2.47
C ILE A 171 15.46 11.80 -1.85
N GLY A 172 16.46 11.15 -2.38
CA GLY A 172 16.89 9.85 -1.87
C GLY A 172 18.39 9.62 -2.03
N TRP A 173 18.91 8.76 -1.17
CA TRP A 173 20.28 8.28 -1.23
C TRP A 173 20.37 6.84 -0.72
N TRP A 174 21.51 6.22 -0.96
CA TRP A 174 21.74 4.85 -0.54
C TRP A 174 22.61 4.78 0.69
N GLU A 175 22.19 3.98 1.68
CA GLU A 175 22.98 3.54 2.82
C GLU A 175 23.16 2.02 2.71
N GLY A 176 24.26 1.59 2.08
CA GLY A 176 24.42 0.20 1.70
C GLY A 176 23.33 -0.24 0.71
N ASP A 177 22.57 -1.26 1.06
CA ASP A 177 21.45 -1.78 0.26
C ASP A 177 20.08 -1.17 0.64
N THR A 178 20.08 -0.15 1.49
CA THR A 178 18.88 0.55 1.93
C THR A 178 18.76 1.89 1.21
N LEU A 179 17.65 2.09 0.51
CA LEU A 179 17.26 3.39 -0.01
C LEU A 179 16.66 4.22 1.13
N ILE A 180 17.22 5.40 1.35
CA ILE A 180 16.64 6.41 2.24
C ILE A 180 15.90 7.41 1.36
N ILE A 181 14.67 7.78 1.79
CA ILE A 181 13.86 8.75 1.08
C ILE A 181 13.46 9.84 2.08
N ASP A 182 13.80 11.06 1.77
CA ASP A 182 13.44 12.25 2.53
C ASP A 182 12.36 13.02 1.76
N THR A 183 11.24 13.35 2.42
CA THR A 183 10.11 14.00 1.74
C THR A 183 9.50 15.10 2.58
N ILE A 184 9.30 16.25 1.95
CA ILE A 184 8.60 17.41 2.49
C ILE A 184 7.60 17.95 1.46
N GLY A 185 6.74 18.88 1.90
CA GLY A 185 5.76 19.53 1.00
C GLY A 185 4.59 18.66 0.62
N ILE A 186 4.17 17.74 1.49
CA ILE A 186 2.94 16.97 1.30
C ILE A 186 1.75 17.85 1.65
N ASP A 187 0.74 17.87 0.76
CA ASP A 187 -0.49 18.65 0.93
C ASP A 187 -1.30 18.13 2.13
N GLU A 188 -1.68 19.03 3.03
CA GLU A 188 -2.40 18.68 4.27
C GLU A 188 -3.80 18.11 4.06
N SER A 189 -4.40 18.28 2.89
CA SER A 189 -5.66 17.63 2.52
C SER A 189 -5.52 16.14 2.27
N ALA A 190 -4.31 15.64 2.00
CA ALA A 190 -4.03 14.22 1.87
C ALA A 190 -4.10 13.53 3.23
N TRP A 191 -4.53 12.28 3.27
CA TRP A 191 -4.46 11.47 4.48
C TRP A 191 -3.15 10.69 4.49
N LEU A 192 -2.37 10.87 5.55
CA LEU A 192 -1.05 10.23 5.68
C LEU A 192 -1.12 8.71 5.52
N GLU A 193 -2.23 8.12 5.95
CA GLU A 193 -2.51 6.70 5.77
C GLU A 193 -4.03 6.45 5.80
N ARG A 194 -4.45 5.16 5.63
CA ARG A 194 -5.87 4.83 5.45
C ARG A 194 -6.75 4.97 6.71
N TRP A 195 -6.18 5.06 7.91
CA TRP A 195 -6.91 5.33 9.14
C TRP A 195 -7.13 6.82 9.37
N ALA A 196 -6.90 7.64 8.35
CA ALA A 196 -7.20 9.08 8.35
C ALA A 196 -6.33 9.92 9.28
N MET A 197 -5.09 9.50 9.54
CA MET A 197 -4.18 10.29 10.36
C MET A 197 -3.95 11.67 9.75
N PRO A 198 -4.25 12.74 10.52
CA PRO A 198 -4.04 14.10 10.05
C PRO A 198 -2.55 14.46 10.08
N HIS A 199 -2.20 15.40 9.26
CA HIS A 199 -0.90 16.07 9.27
C HIS A 199 -1.07 17.53 8.88
N THR A 200 0.00 18.31 9.02
CA THR A 200 0.07 19.70 8.58
C THR A 200 1.05 19.84 7.41
N ASN A 201 1.14 21.03 6.84
CA ASN A 201 2.15 21.37 5.83
C ASN A 201 3.60 21.35 6.36
N ARG A 202 3.78 21.09 7.67
CA ARG A 202 5.09 20.92 8.32
C ARG A 202 5.53 19.45 8.32
N LEU A 203 4.74 18.57 7.72
CA LEU A 203 5.07 17.15 7.64
C LEU A 203 6.39 16.92 6.92
N HIS A 204 7.28 16.24 7.60
CA HIS A 204 8.53 15.70 7.09
C HIS A 204 8.56 14.19 7.32
N THR A 205 8.89 13.42 6.32
CA THR A 205 8.97 11.97 6.42
C THR A 205 10.34 11.48 5.98
N ILE A 206 10.89 10.54 6.74
CA ILE A 206 12.07 9.75 6.34
C ILE A 206 11.63 8.31 6.19
N GLU A 207 11.83 7.75 5.00
CA GLU A 207 11.49 6.37 4.66
C GLU A 207 12.76 5.55 4.43
N ARG A 208 12.77 4.30 4.85
CA ARG A 208 13.86 3.35 4.62
C ARG A 208 13.30 2.13 3.89
N VAL A 209 13.85 1.86 2.72
CA VAL A 209 13.39 0.78 1.85
C VAL A 209 14.53 -0.19 1.63
N THR A 210 14.40 -1.41 2.13
CA THR A 210 15.44 -2.44 2.06
C THR A 210 14.87 -3.71 1.42
N ARG A 211 15.42 -4.14 0.30
CA ARG A 211 15.07 -5.45 -0.26
C ARG A 211 15.87 -6.53 0.44
N LEU A 212 15.22 -7.29 1.31
CA LEU A 212 15.88 -8.30 2.14
C LEU A 212 16.26 -9.55 1.34
N ASP A 213 15.41 -9.92 0.39
CA ASP A 213 15.57 -11.07 -0.49
C ASP A 213 14.75 -10.88 -1.77
N LEU A 214 14.67 -11.91 -2.63
CA LEU A 214 13.89 -11.85 -3.87
C LEU A 214 12.44 -11.43 -3.63
N ASN A 215 11.85 -11.87 -2.52
CA ASN A 215 10.39 -11.82 -2.29
C ASN A 215 9.98 -10.84 -1.18
N THR A 216 10.94 -10.21 -0.50
CA THR A 216 10.65 -9.41 0.69
C THR A 216 11.26 -8.02 0.60
N LEU A 217 10.41 -7.00 0.64
CA LEU A 217 10.79 -5.60 0.75
C LEU A 217 10.38 -5.08 2.13
N LYS A 218 11.34 -4.66 2.92
CA LYS A 218 11.11 -4.00 4.21
C LYS A 218 10.92 -2.51 3.99
N TYR A 219 9.87 -1.96 4.54
CA TYR A 219 9.56 -0.54 4.55
C TYR A 219 9.47 -0.05 5.98
N GLU A 220 10.16 1.04 6.29
CA GLU A 220 10.14 1.72 7.57
C GLU A 220 9.92 3.21 7.33
N LEU A 221 9.11 3.85 8.17
CA LEU A 221 8.75 5.25 8.08
C LEU A 221 8.99 5.94 9.42
N THR A 222 9.62 7.09 9.38
CA THR A 222 9.64 8.07 10.48
C THR A 222 8.81 9.27 10.07
N VAL A 223 7.92 9.69 10.94
CA VAL A 223 7.04 10.86 10.77
C VAL A 223 7.46 11.94 11.76
N ASP A 224 7.73 13.11 11.24
CA ASP A 224 8.01 14.34 12.00
C ASP A 224 7.08 15.45 11.53
N ASP A 225 6.10 15.79 12.33
CA ASP A 225 5.20 16.92 12.09
C ASP A 225 4.80 17.53 13.43
N PRO A 226 5.56 18.51 13.92
CA PRO A 226 5.27 19.15 15.21
C PRO A 226 3.96 19.93 15.22
N GLY A 227 3.31 20.11 14.07
CA GLY A 227 1.96 20.67 13.97
C GLY A 227 0.88 19.67 14.37
N ALA A 228 1.04 18.40 14.05
CA ALA A 228 0.04 17.35 14.28
C ALA A 228 0.42 16.37 15.40
N TYR A 229 1.70 16.23 15.71
CA TYR A 229 2.22 15.27 16.70
C TYR A 229 3.07 15.96 17.76
N THR A 230 3.04 15.41 18.97
CA THR A 230 3.83 15.92 20.10
C THR A 230 5.27 15.38 20.11
N ALA A 231 5.54 14.34 19.35
CA ALA A 231 6.85 13.75 19.13
C ALA A 231 6.91 13.06 17.78
N GLN A 232 8.12 12.79 17.29
CA GLN A 232 8.33 11.90 16.15
C GLN A 232 7.86 10.48 16.50
N TRP A 233 7.36 9.78 15.51
CA TRP A 233 6.99 8.37 15.64
C TRP A 233 7.42 7.55 14.42
N THR A 234 7.52 6.25 14.58
CA THR A 234 7.96 5.33 13.54
C THR A 234 6.97 4.20 13.34
N SER A 235 6.91 3.72 12.13
CA SER A 235 6.14 2.54 11.77
C SER A 235 6.82 1.81 10.61
N GLY A 236 6.40 0.57 10.33
CA GLY A 236 6.93 -0.17 9.21
C GLY A 236 6.26 -1.52 9.02
N TYR A 237 6.46 -2.08 7.84
CA TYR A 237 5.93 -3.37 7.44
C TYR A 237 6.77 -3.99 6.32
N THR A 238 6.41 -5.18 5.89
CA THR A 238 7.02 -5.83 4.74
C THR A 238 6.02 -5.97 3.60
N LEU A 239 6.49 -5.71 2.39
CA LEU A 239 5.78 -6.04 1.16
C LEU A 239 6.31 -7.37 0.61
N ARG A 240 5.46 -8.07 -0.10
CA ARG A 240 5.78 -9.33 -0.76
C ARG A 240 5.86 -9.13 -2.26
N TRP A 241 6.87 -9.72 -2.86
CA TRP A 241 6.95 -9.81 -4.30
C TRP A 241 5.97 -10.84 -4.83
N THR A 242 5.13 -10.45 -5.77
CA THR A 242 4.23 -11.33 -6.51
C THR A 242 4.65 -11.36 -7.97
N PRO A 243 5.31 -12.46 -8.41
CA PRO A 243 5.78 -12.58 -9.78
C PRO A 243 4.62 -12.73 -10.76
N ASN A 244 4.88 -12.38 -12.02
CA ASN A 244 3.94 -12.46 -13.14
C ASN A 244 2.69 -11.58 -13.00
N LEU A 245 2.72 -10.62 -12.10
CA LEU A 245 1.75 -9.53 -12.09
C LEU A 245 2.31 -8.35 -12.90
N GLU A 246 1.40 -7.62 -13.49
CA GLU A 246 1.70 -6.38 -14.22
C GLU A 246 0.76 -5.29 -13.75
N THR A 247 1.20 -4.04 -13.88
CA THR A 247 0.31 -2.90 -13.71
C THR A 247 -0.80 -2.97 -14.75
N PHE A 248 -2.03 -2.71 -14.33
CA PHE A 248 -3.20 -2.76 -15.19
C PHE A 248 -3.92 -1.41 -15.19
N GLU A 249 -4.71 -1.16 -16.21
CA GLU A 249 -5.53 0.04 -16.27
C GLU A 249 -6.58 0.02 -15.16
N TYR A 250 -6.50 1.00 -14.27
CA TYR A 250 -7.45 1.20 -13.19
C TYR A 250 -8.22 2.50 -13.42
N VAL A 251 -9.50 2.39 -13.70
CA VAL A 251 -10.34 3.57 -13.96
C VAL A 251 -10.95 4.03 -12.65
N CYS A 252 -10.57 5.21 -12.20
CA CYS A 252 -11.17 5.88 -11.07
C CYS A 252 -12.08 7.01 -11.55
N GLN A 253 -13.26 7.13 -10.94
CA GLN A 253 -14.22 8.18 -11.27
C GLN A 253 -14.30 9.18 -10.12
N GLU A 254 -14.01 10.44 -10.37
CA GLU A 254 -14.04 11.50 -9.35
C GLU A 254 -15.44 11.69 -8.72
N ASN A 255 -16.49 11.44 -9.48
CA ASN A 255 -17.88 11.48 -9.01
C ASN A 255 -18.34 10.13 -8.43
N ASN A 256 -17.48 9.44 -7.72
CA ASN A 256 -17.84 8.17 -7.08
C ASN A 256 -18.63 8.42 -5.79
N TYR A 257 -19.93 8.17 -5.84
CA TYR A 257 -20.84 8.27 -4.67
C TYR A 257 -20.91 6.98 -3.85
N GLY A 258 -20.22 5.93 -4.24
CA GLY A 258 -20.21 4.66 -3.55
C GLY A 258 -19.92 4.78 -2.04
N PRO A 259 -18.90 5.55 -1.60
CA PRO A 259 -18.60 5.72 -0.18
C PRO A 259 -19.78 6.30 0.63
N GLN A 260 -20.50 7.27 0.08
CA GLN A 260 -21.67 7.85 0.74
C GLN A 260 -22.82 6.85 0.88
N MET A 261 -22.97 5.97 -0.10
CA MET A 261 -24.01 4.92 -0.08
C MET A 261 -23.64 3.79 0.89
N MET A 262 -22.37 3.49 1.04
CA MET A 262 -21.89 2.41 1.91
C MET A 262 -22.04 2.71 3.40
N VAL A 263 -21.91 3.98 3.80
CA VAL A 263 -22.03 4.37 5.22
C VAL A 263 -23.47 4.57 5.67
N GLY A 264 -24.42 4.49 4.76
CA GLY A 264 -25.85 4.68 5.06
C GLY A 264 -26.20 6.12 5.45
N VAL A 265 -27.46 6.30 5.84
CA VAL A 265 -27.98 7.58 6.33
C VAL A 265 -28.20 7.43 7.83
N GLU A 266 -27.18 7.74 8.64
CA GLU A 266 -27.39 7.87 10.07
C GLU A 266 -28.11 9.19 10.37
N GLY A 267 -29.15 9.13 11.19
CA GLY A 267 -29.85 10.29 11.69
C GLY A 267 -30.81 10.99 10.73
N GLY A 268 -31.15 10.40 9.60
CA GLY A 268 -32.15 10.97 8.68
C GLY A 268 -31.71 12.22 7.92
N GLU A 269 -30.43 12.55 7.93
CA GLU A 269 -29.89 13.61 7.08
C GLU A 269 -29.88 13.17 5.62
N THR A 270 -30.89 13.62 4.89
CA THR A 270 -30.90 13.51 3.45
C THR A 270 -29.84 14.46 2.90
N ARG A 271 -28.74 13.95 2.39
CA ARG A 271 -27.80 14.78 1.65
C ARG A 271 -28.50 15.35 0.42
N THR A 272 -28.74 16.65 0.43
CA THR A 272 -29.45 17.34 -0.66
C THR A 272 -28.55 17.67 -1.84
N SER A 273 -27.25 17.51 -1.70
CA SER A 273 -26.28 17.76 -2.77
C SER A 273 -25.32 16.59 -2.92
N PRO A 274 -25.23 16.00 -4.11
CA PRO A 274 -24.20 15.02 -4.43
C PRO A 274 -22.85 15.66 -4.78
N VAL A 275 -22.75 16.98 -4.72
CA VAL A 275 -21.50 17.67 -5.09
C VAL A 275 -20.45 17.40 -4.02
N VAL A 276 -19.41 16.73 -4.45
CA VAL A 276 -18.19 16.57 -3.67
C VAL A 276 -17.47 17.92 -3.73
N PRO A 277 -17.16 18.55 -2.57
CA PRO A 277 -16.40 19.79 -2.55
C PRO A 277 -15.00 19.60 -3.08
#